data_f45881a3d755a68fec6509aca65690c0
#
_entry.id   f45881a3d755a68fec6509aca65690c0
#
_cell.length_a   1.000
_cell.length_b   1.000
_cell.length_c   1.000
_cell.angle_alpha   90.00
_cell.angle_beta   90.00
_cell.angle_gamma   90.00
#
_symmetry.space_group_name_H-M   'P 1'
#
loop_
_entity.id
_entity.type
_entity.pdbx_description
1 polymer ?
#
loop_
_entity_poly.entity_id
_entity_poly.type
_entity_poly.pdbx_seq_one_letter_code
_entity_poly.pdbx_strand_id
1 'polypeptide(L)'
;MTLHLFHPSGRHDVSRWVRARAAVGALSAGAVVLAGFASVPAAQSAPDASCPAAFPVADITDGQRVTGLTVAKGTVPTTFTGEVRGVLDNGIAPDLDLVMVELSSPALDEIGGVWGGMSGSPVYAADGRLVGAVSYGLSWGSTLIVGLTPAADMLELLASADAAAQRSLAAAAENDTVALPRSLSRELVAAGAAEPDQAADGLARLPIPVAASGPVPRKLRQVKTQLPTTGLRVYQSAAAPMDGAATDLVPGGNLAASLAYGDLTYAAVGTVTAVCGEEVLAFGHPIIYGGQNTLGMHGGNTLLIQPDPLGIPFKVMNLTGPVGAMDNELIAGVHGVVGETPRGTTITSYVEASGRSRTGTSRILYQPDLPYLASWHLYLDQDRVLQAWTKGTGAVSWTVKGTREDGTPFRYTRRDRYASQW
;
A
#
# COMPACT_ATOMS: atom_id res chain seq x y z
N MET A 1 -20.26 5.54 14.50
CA MET A 1 -20.70 4.31 15.24
C MET A 1 -20.39 4.50 16.69
N THR A 2 -21.34 4.29 17.62
CA THR A 2 -21.13 4.48 19.05
C THR A 2 -21.35 3.15 19.76
N LEU A 3 -20.33 2.64 20.44
CA LEU A 3 -20.40 1.45 21.27
C LEU A 3 -20.41 1.86 22.74
N HIS A 4 -21.47 1.50 23.47
CA HIS A 4 -21.55 1.66 24.92
C HIS A 4 -21.57 0.29 25.58
N LEU A 5 -20.57 0.00 26.41
CA LEU A 5 -20.52 -1.18 27.27
C LEU A 5 -20.87 -0.73 28.70
N PHE A 6 -22.05 -1.08 29.19
CA PHE A 6 -22.51 -0.72 30.53
C PHE A 6 -22.28 -1.82 31.54
N HIS A 7 -21.71 -1.46 32.67
CA HIS A 7 -21.82 -2.23 33.92
C HIS A 7 -22.78 -1.52 34.84
N PRO A 8 -23.78 -2.17 35.47
CA PRO A 8 -24.72 -1.49 36.27
C PRO A 8 -24.21 -1.35 37.71
N SER A 9 -23.71 -0.18 38.06
CA SER A 9 -23.74 0.27 39.49
C SER A 9 -23.48 1.77 39.58
N GLY A 10 -24.41 2.46 40.27
CA GLY A 10 -24.17 3.72 40.97
C GLY A 10 -24.52 5.00 40.22
N ARG A 11 -25.67 5.55 40.59
CA ARG A 11 -26.03 6.95 40.35
C ARG A 11 -25.04 7.86 41.07
N HIS A 12 -24.50 8.84 40.40
CA HIS A 12 -24.16 10.15 40.98
C HIS A 12 -24.40 11.25 39.97
N ASP A 13 -25.27 12.12 40.40
CA ASP A 13 -25.69 13.40 39.82
C ASP A 13 -24.58 14.43 40.11
N VAL A 14 -24.05 15.10 39.12
CA VAL A 14 -23.36 16.37 39.33
C VAL A 14 -23.69 17.33 38.19
N SER A 15 -24.55 18.26 38.57
CA SER A 15 -24.87 19.47 37.82
C SER A 15 -23.79 20.54 37.96
N ARG A 16 -23.73 21.43 36.94
CA ARG A 16 -23.20 22.81 36.90
C ARG A 16 -21.69 23.01 36.83
N TRP A 17 -21.32 23.81 35.85
CA TRP A 17 -20.56 25.09 35.96
C TRP A 17 -20.35 25.64 34.56
N VAL A 18 -20.99 26.71 34.25
CA VAL A 18 -20.72 28.17 34.25
C VAL A 18 -19.81 28.67 33.12
N ARG A 19 -20.44 29.52 32.36
CA ARG A 19 -19.85 30.39 31.32
C ARG A 19 -18.96 31.45 31.95
N ALA A 20 -17.83 31.77 31.30
CA ALA A 20 -17.18 33.07 31.43
C ALA A 20 -16.81 33.61 30.05
N ARG A 21 -17.43 34.76 29.74
CA ARG A 21 -17.02 35.67 28.66
C ARG A 21 -15.96 36.63 29.23
N ALA A 22 -14.95 36.95 28.47
CA ALA A 22 -14.24 38.22 28.64
C ALA A 22 -13.87 38.76 27.26
N ALA A 23 -14.35 39.97 27.04
CA ALA A 23 -14.03 40.83 25.92
C ALA A 23 -13.03 41.91 26.37
N VAL A 24 -12.59 42.74 25.42
CA VAL A 24 -11.85 44.02 25.52
C VAL A 24 -10.33 43.86 25.26
N GLY A 25 -9.69 44.62 24.44
CA GLY A 25 -10.00 45.85 23.71
C GLY A 25 -8.77 46.28 22.92
N ALA A 26 -9.02 47.08 21.95
CA ALA A 26 -8.06 47.70 21.05
C ALA A 26 -7.20 48.82 21.70
N LEU A 27 -5.98 49.03 21.26
CA LEU A 27 -5.39 50.36 21.13
C LEU A 27 -4.23 50.35 20.16
N SER A 28 -4.31 51.26 19.22
CA SER A 28 -3.45 51.63 18.13
C SER A 28 -2.14 52.31 18.57
N ALA A 29 -1.03 52.05 17.89
CA ALA A 29 0.01 53.04 17.65
C ALA A 29 0.78 52.71 16.35
N GLY A 30 0.73 53.59 15.41
CA GLY A 30 1.46 53.46 14.16
C GLY A 30 2.95 53.76 14.31
N ALA A 31 3.73 52.98 13.59
CA ALA A 31 5.08 53.36 13.19
C ALA A 31 5.27 52.98 11.73
N VAL A 32 5.39 53.98 10.87
CA VAL A 32 5.79 53.83 9.47
C VAL A 32 7.28 53.56 9.47
N VAL A 33 7.67 52.33 9.12
CA VAL A 33 9.06 51.99 8.76
C VAL A 33 9.08 51.74 7.27
N LEU A 34 9.73 52.65 6.55
CA LEU A 34 10.18 52.47 5.18
C LEU A 34 11.23 51.36 5.16
N ALA A 35 10.83 50.12 4.86
CA ALA A 35 11.75 49.04 4.59
C ALA A 35 11.91 48.90 3.07
N GLY A 36 13.13 48.99 2.61
CA GLY A 36 13.52 48.85 1.21
C GLY A 36 13.12 47.49 0.67
N PHE A 37 12.62 47.47 -0.56
CA PHE A 37 12.40 46.26 -1.34
C PHE A 37 13.73 45.56 -1.60
N ALA A 38 14.14 44.63 -0.73
CA ALA A 38 15.06 43.59 -1.12
C ALA A 38 14.28 42.62 -2.04
N SER A 39 14.67 42.58 -3.31
CA SER A 39 14.20 41.58 -4.25
C SER A 39 14.54 40.20 -3.70
N VAL A 40 13.53 39.49 -3.20
CA VAL A 40 13.60 38.04 -2.93
C VAL A 40 13.88 37.38 -4.28
N PRO A 41 15.00 36.64 -4.43
CA PRO A 41 15.18 35.86 -5.65
C PRO A 41 13.97 34.91 -5.76
N ALA A 42 13.32 34.93 -6.94
CA ALA A 42 12.27 33.99 -7.26
C ALA A 42 12.82 32.57 -6.99
N ALA A 43 12.14 31.84 -6.13
CA ALA A 43 12.41 30.42 -5.96
C ALA A 43 12.39 29.83 -7.37
N GLN A 44 13.52 29.32 -7.83
CA GLN A 44 13.60 28.54 -9.04
C GLN A 44 12.67 27.36 -8.80
N SER A 45 11.60 27.29 -9.59
CA SER A 45 10.76 26.10 -9.71
C SER A 45 11.73 24.93 -9.88
N ALA A 46 11.61 23.91 -9.02
CA ALA A 46 12.29 22.65 -9.26
C ALA A 46 12.00 22.24 -10.72
N PRO A 47 12.98 21.73 -11.46
CA PRO A 47 12.72 21.29 -12.83
C PRO A 47 11.53 20.32 -12.79
N ASP A 48 10.56 20.55 -13.67
CA ASP A 48 9.49 19.58 -13.92
C ASP A 48 10.16 18.22 -14.02
N ALA A 49 9.88 17.32 -13.06
CA ALA A 49 10.35 15.96 -13.10
C ALA A 49 9.68 15.32 -14.30
N SER A 50 10.31 15.42 -15.47
CA SER A 50 9.81 14.81 -16.69
C SER A 50 9.73 13.31 -16.44
N CYS A 51 8.58 12.71 -16.76
CA CYS A 51 8.38 11.27 -16.71
C CYS A 51 9.55 10.56 -17.41
N PRO A 52 10.12 9.49 -16.84
CA PRO A 52 11.26 8.82 -17.48
C PRO A 52 10.82 8.25 -18.83
N ALA A 53 11.65 8.43 -19.85
CA ALA A 53 11.41 7.80 -21.13
C ALA A 53 11.55 6.27 -21.01
N ALA A 54 10.64 5.50 -21.63
CA ALA A 54 10.76 4.05 -21.70
C ALA A 54 11.94 3.62 -22.57
N PHE A 55 12.64 2.60 -22.13
CA PHE A 55 13.58 1.86 -22.96
C PHE A 55 12.77 0.84 -23.80
N PRO A 56 12.88 0.84 -25.15
CA PRO A 56 12.10 -0.08 -25.97
C PRO A 56 12.47 -1.54 -25.69
N VAL A 57 11.48 -2.42 -25.51
CA VAL A 57 11.70 -3.84 -25.26
C VAL A 57 12.47 -4.48 -26.43
N ALA A 58 12.19 -4.07 -27.67
CA ALA A 58 12.86 -4.56 -28.87
C ALA A 58 14.38 -4.25 -28.93
N ASP A 59 14.84 -3.26 -28.17
CA ASP A 59 16.27 -2.87 -28.10
C ASP A 59 17.01 -3.58 -26.95
N ILE A 60 16.30 -4.36 -26.13
CA ILE A 60 16.90 -5.10 -25.01
C ILE A 60 17.71 -6.27 -25.55
N THR A 61 18.94 -6.41 -25.01
CA THR A 61 19.84 -7.49 -25.39
C THR A 61 20.25 -8.33 -24.19
N ASP A 62 20.46 -9.62 -24.41
CA ASP A 62 21.00 -10.51 -23.39
C ASP A 62 22.39 -10.03 -22.93
N GLY A 63 22.69 -10.15 -21.62
CA GLY A 63 23.88 -9.61 -21.01
C GLY A 63 23.91 -8.08 -20.82
N GLN A 64 22.85 -7.36 -21.23
CA GLN A 64 22.76 -5.92 -21.02
C GLN A 64 22.77 -5.58 -19.52
N ARG A 65 23.69 -4.67 -19.14
CA ARG A 65 23.77 -4.18 -17.76
C ARG A 65 22.72 -3.12 -17.49
N VAL A 66 22.10 -3.24 -16.32
CA VAL A 66 21.07 -2.32 -15.83
C VAL A 66 21.37 -1.91 -14.39
N THR A 67 20.76 -0.81 -13.94
CA THR A 67 20.80 -0.34 -12.55
C THR A 67 19.39 -0.07 -12.07
N GLY A 68 19.14 -0.29 -10.78
CA GLY A 68 17.82 0.00 -10.22
C GLY A 68 17.90 0.56 -8.81
N LEU A 69 16.75 0.96 -8.28
CA LEU A 69 16.61 1.60 -6.98
C LEU A 69 15.57 0.86 -6.12
N THR A 70 15.90 0.66 -4.84
CA THR A 70 14.96 0.08 -3.86
C THR A 70 15.33 0.50 -2.44
N VAL A 71 14.43 0.30 -1.48
CA VAL A 71 14.71 0.53 -0.05
C VAL A 71 14.68 -0.79 0.71
N ALA A 72 15.83 -1.19 1.26
CA ALA A 72 15.93 -2.32 2.19
C ALA A 72 15.79 -1.88 3.66
N LYS A 73 16.14 -0.62 3.97
CA LYS A 73 16.04 -0.05 5.34
C LYS A 73 15.91 1.46 5.29
N GLY A 74 15.09 2.02 6.18
CA GLY A 74 14.89 3.48 6.27
C GLY A 74 13.96 4.00 5.16
N THR A 75 14.27 5.17 4.63
CA THR A 75 13.45 5.88 3.64
C THR A 75 14.20 6.17 2.34
N VAL A 76 15.53 6.05 2.34
CA VAL A 76 16.38 6.46 1.22
C VAL A 76 16.61 5.28 0.29
N PRO A 77 16.27 5.40 -1.02
CA PRO A 77 16.57 4.37 -1.99
C PRO A 77 18.08 4.11 -2.13
N THR A 78 18.43 2.86 -2.28
CA THR A 78 19.79 2.39 -2.56
C THR A 78 19.84 1.71 -3.91
N THR A 79 21.00 1.78 -4.57
CA THR A 79 21.19 1.20 -5.89
C THR A 79 21.45 -0.31 -5.80
N PHE A 80 20.85 -1.05 -6.73
CA PHE A 80 21.28 -2.38 -7.13
C PHE A 80 21.68 -2.39 -8.60
N THR A 81 22.42 -3.39 -9.03
CA THR A 81 22.77 -3.64 -10.42
C THR A 81 22.09 -4.91 -10.90
N GLY A 82 22.05 -5.10 -12.22
CA GLY A 82 21.55 -6.33 -12.81
C GLY A 82 22.10 -6.57 -14.21
N GLU A 83 21.87 -7.79 -14.68
CA GLU A 83 22.19 -8.22 -16.02
C GLU A 83 20.97 -8.89 -16.65
N VAL A 84 20.57 -8.43 -17.82
CA VAL A 84 19.43 -9.00 -18.54
C VAL A 84 19.73 -10.44 -18.95
N ARG A 85 18.77 -11.33 -18.72
CA ARG A 85 18.81 -12.77 -19.07
C ARG A 85 17.86 -13.12 -20.22
N GLY A 86 17.25 -12.13 -20.84
CA GLY A 86 16.36 -12.26 -21.99
C GLY A 86 15.01 -11.61 -21.79
N VAL A 87 14.19 -11.70 -22.85
CA VAL A 87 12.80 -11.23 -22.86
C VAL A 87 11.90 -12.44 -23.12
N LEU A 88 10.83 -12.55 -22.39
CA LEU A 88 9.77 -13.54 -22.63
C LEU A 88 8.62 -12.82 -23.32
N ASP A 89 8.49 -13.05 -24.62
CA ASP A 89 7.41 -12.47 -25.44
C ASP A 89 6.04 -12.92 -24.90
N ASN A 90 5.14 -11.97 -24.68
CA ASN A 90 3.84 -12.21 -24.07
C ASN A 90 3.93 -12.95 -22.72
N GLY A 91 5.02 -12.77 -21.99
CA GLY A 91 5.30 -13.52 -20.76
C GLY A 91 4.30 -13.24 -19.63
N ILE A 92 3.84 -12.01 -19.51
CA ILE A 92 2.87 -11.62 -18.48
C ILE A 92 1.43 -11.86 -18.96
N ALA A 93 1.14 -11.43 -20.19
CA ALA A 93 -0.18 -11.55 -20.83
C ALA A 93 -0.02 -11.38 -22.35
N PRO A 94 -1.04 -11.62 -23.17
CA PRO A 94 -1.01 -11.23 -24.58
C PRO A 94 -0.65 -9.76 -24.73
N ASP A 95 0.31 -9.48 -25.61
CA ASP A 95 0.86 -8.14 -25.88
C ASP A 95 1.57 -7.49 -24.66
N LEU A 96 1.93 -8.27 -23.63
CA LEU A 96 2.66 -7.79 -22.45
C LEU A 96 3.85 -8.73 -22.16
N ASP A 97 5.04 -8.28 -22.51
CA ASP A 97 6.28 -9.01 -22.35
C ASP A 97 6.75 -9.03 -20.89
N LEU A 98 7.75 -9.88 -20.61
CA LEU A 98 8.45 -9.90 -19.34
C LEU A 98 9.94 -9.86 -19.57
N VAL A 99 10.65 -8.88 -18.99
CA VAL A 99 12.10 -8.77 -19.08
C VAL A 99 12.75 -9.48 -17.89
N MET A 100 13.53 -10.51 -18.15
CA MET A 100 14.24 -11.24 -17.09
C MET A 100 15.58 -10.60 -16.78
N VAL A 101 15.89 -10.45 -15.49
CA VAL A 101 17.12 -9.82 -15.00
C VAL A 101 17.64 -10.60 -13.79
N GLU A 102 18.95 -10.83 -13.75
CA GLU A 102 19.64 -11.29 -12.55
C GLU A 102 20.19 -10.09 -11.79
N LEU A 103 19.79 -9.92 -10.53
CA LEU A 103 20.12 -8.76 -9.70
C LEU A 103 21.32 -9.01 -8.80
N SER A 104 22.00 -7.93 -8.41
CA SER A 104 23.13 -7.98 -7.47
C SER A 104 23.22 -6.69 -6.65
N SER A 105 23.39 -6.84 -5.35
CA SER A 105 23.75 -5.76 -4.43
C SER A 105 24.12 -6.34 -3.05
N PRO A 106 24.87 -5.61 -2.21
CA PRO A 106 25.18 -6.06 -0.85
C PRO A 106 23.93 -6.38 -0.02
N ALA A 107 22.82 -5.65 -0.22
CA ALA A 107 21.57 -5.92 0.50
C ALA A 107 20.91 -7.22 0.03
N LEU A 108 20.95 -7.53 -1.26
CA LEU A 108 20.45 -8.81 -1.81
C LEU A 108 21.28 -9.98 -1.27
N ASP A 109 22.60 -9.83 -1.20
CA ASP A 109 23.51 -10.85 -0.67
C ASP A 109 23.26 -11.11 0.83
N GLU A 110 23.11 -10.04 1.63
CA GLU A 110 22.83 -10.13 3.06
C GLU A 110 21.47 -10.79 3.35
N ILE A 111 20.45 -10.47 2.56
CA ILE A 111 19.08 -10.97 2.72
C ILE A 111 18.96 -12.39 2.12
N GLY A 112 19.81 -12.74 1.18
CA GLY A 112 19.79 -14.01 0.45
C GLY A 112 18.88 -14.00 -0.77
N GLY A 113 18.59 -12.85 -1.37
CA GLY A 113 17.80 -12.71 -2.59
C GLY A 113 16.79 -11.56 -2.57
N VAL A 114 15.92 -11.54 -3.55
CA VAL A 114 14.85 -10.55 -3.67
C VAL A 114 13.76 -10.75 -2.59
N TRP A 115 13.00 -9.72 -2.32
CA TRP A 115 11.99 -9.75 -1.26
C TRP A 115 10.65 -9.17 -1.71
N GLY A 116 9.58 -9.64 -1.11
CA GLY A 116 8.26 -9.04 -1.23
C GLY A 116 8.30 -7.57 -0.80
N GLY A 117 7.69 -6.68 -1.61
CA GLY A 117 7.78 -5.24 -1.43
C GLY A 117 8.89 -4.56 -2.25
N MET A 118 9.73 -5.33 -2.98
CA MET A 118 10.52 -4.79 -4.09
C MET A 118 9.66 -4.50 -5.33
N SER A 119 8.47 -5.05 -5.41
CA SER A 119 7.51 -4.76 -6.49
C SER A 119 7.38 -3.28 -6.74
N GLY A 120 7.63 -2.83 -7.97
CA GLY A 120 7.70 -1.42 -8.37
C GLY A 120 9.11 -0.82 -8.37
N SER A 121 10.15 -1.51 -7.89
CA SER A 121 11.53 -1.00 -7.94
C SER A 121 11.95 -0.71 -9.38
N PRO A 122 12.24 0.56 -9.75
CA PRO A 122 12.58 0.94 -11.12
C PRO A 122 13.93 0.41 -11.52
N VAL A 123 14.04 -0.02 -12.80
CA VAL A 123 15.27 -0.51 -13.41
C VAL A 123 15.56 0.30 -14.67
N TYR A 124 16.77 0.82 -14.77
CA TYR A 124 17.21 1.74 -15.82
C TYR A 124 18.31 1.14 -16.67
N ALA A 125 18.30 1.45 -17.96
CA ALA A 125 19.41 1.24 -18.86
C ALA A 125 20.56 2.23 -18.60
N ALA A 126 21.72 2.00 -19.20
CA ALA A 126 22.90 2.83 -19.02
C ALA A 126 22.72 4.29 -19.47
N ASP A 127 21.77 4.56 -20.36
CA ASP A 127 21.42 5.89 -20.85
C ASP A 127 20.38 6.61 -19.98
N GLY A 128 19.93 5.98 -18.88
CA GLY A 128 18.99 6.52 -17.92
C GLY A 128 17.51 6.31 -18.28
N ARG A 129 17.20 5.69 -19.43
CA ARG A 129 15.81 5.33 -19.76
C ARG A 129 15.33 4.19 -18.86
N LEU A 130 14.04 4.23 -18.50
CA LEU A 130 13.40 3.20 -17.68
C LEU A 130 13.16 1.94 -18.50
N VAL A 131 13.76 0.82 -18.10
CA VAL A 131 13.52 -0.51 -18.70
C VAL A 131 12.20 -1.08 -18.20
N GLY A 132 11.93 -0.95 -16.92
CA GLY A 132 10.71 -1.46 -16.31
C GLY A 132 10.80 -1.45 -14.78
N ALA A 133 9.91 -2.19 -14.13
CA ALA A 133 9.86 -2.33 -12.69
C ALA A 133 9.90 -3.79 -12.25
N VAL A 134 10.63 -4.09 -11.18
CA VAL A 134 10.63 -5.41 -10.55
C VAL A 134 9.21 -5.79 -10.15
N SER A 135 8.73 -6.94 -10.60
CA SER A 135 7.35 -7.38 -10.38
C SER A 135 7.20 -8.88 -10.15
N TYR A 136 8.09 -9.69 -10.72
CA TYR A 136 8.09 -11.15 -10.63
C TYR A 136 9.41 -11.67 -10.06
N GLY A 137 9.39 -12.87 -9.50
CA GLY A 137 10.57 -13.62 -9.08
C GLY A 137 10.34 -15.12 -9.30
N LEU A 138 11.35 -15.97 -9.14
CA LEU A 138 11.13 -17.42 -9.14
C LEU A 138 10.15 -17.79 -8.03
N SER A 139 9.31 -18.76 -8.28
CA SER A 139 8.05 -19.03 -7.59
C SER A 139 8.16 -19.18 -6.08
N TRP A 140 9.32 -19.61 -5.56
CA TRP A 140 9.55 -19.79 -4.11
C TRP A 140 11.05 -19.82 -3.77
N GLY A 141 11.35 -19.55 -2.48
CA GLY A 141 12.72 -19.56 -1.98
C GLY A 141 13.54 -18.33 -2.38
N SER A 142 14.81 -18.36 -2.02
CA SER A 142 15.76 -17.30 -2.38
C SER A 142 16.06 -17.30 -3.86
N THR A 143 16.07 -16.12 -4.47
CA THR A 143 16.41 -15.93 -5.88
C THR A 143 16.98 -14.53 -6.12
N LEU A 144 17.87 -14.42 -7.09
CA LEU A 144 18.34 -13.16 -7.66
C LEU A 144 17.70 -12.90 -9.05
N ILE A 145 16.98 -13.91 -9.59
CA ILE A 145 16.29 -13.80 -10.87
C ILE A 145 14.93 -13.14 -10.65
N VAL A 146 14.69 -12.07 -11.39
CA VAL A 146 13.42 -11.31 -11.38
C VAL A 146 12.87 -11.16 -12.80
N GLY A 147 11.56 -10.93 -12.87
CA GLY A 147 10.88 -10.42 -14.04
C GLY A 147 10.53 -8.95 -13.84
N LEU A 148 10.78 -8.15 -14.86
CA LEU A 148 10.35 -6.75 -14.91
C LEU A 148 9.12 -6.65 -15.80
N THR A 149 8.14 -5.88 -15.34
CA THR A 149 7.10 -5.35 -16.22
C THR A 149 7.69 -4.19 -17.02
N PRO A 150 7.56 -4.17 -18.35
CA PRO A 150 8.19 -3.16 -19.19
C PRO A 150 7.67 -1.75 -18.91
N ALA A 151 8.56 -0.77 -19.05
CA ALA A 151 8.23 0.63 -18.76
C ALA A 151 7.16 1.20 -19.70
N ALA A 152 7.16 0.81 -20.98
CA ALA A 152 6.17 1.30 -21.95
C ALA A 152 4.74 0.98 -21.49
N ASP A 153 4.51 -0.28 -21.08
CA ASP A 153 3.21 -0.75 -20.61
C ASP A 153 2.78 -0.08 -19.30
N MET A 154 3.74 0.19 -18.41
CA MET A 154 3.44 0.93 -17.18
C MET A 154 3.10 2.40 -17.45
N LEU A 155 3.76 3.04 -18.41
CA LEU A 155 3.51 4.45 -18.76
C LEU A 155 2.16 4.63 -19.47
N GLU A 156 1.62 3.59 -20.10
CA GLU A 156 0.26 3.61 -20.65
C GLU A 156 -0.82 3.81 -19.58
N LEU A 157 -0.53 3.45 -18.32
CA LEU A 157 -1.44 3.71 -17.20
C LEU A 157 -1.73 5.21 -17.01
N LEU A 158 -0.79 6.09 -17.37
CA LEU A 158 -0.96 7.55 -17.29
C LEU A 158 -2.00 8.05 -18.33
N ALA A 159 -2.21 7.29 -19.41
CA ALA A 159 -3.08 7.69 -20.52
C ALA A 159 -4.45 7.00 -20.52
N SER A 160 -4.63 5.87 -19.80
CA SER A 160 -5.78 5.00 -19.98
C SER A 160 -6.63 4.77 -18.74
N ALA A 161 -7.90 5.17 -18.86
CA ALA A 161 -9.00 4.65 -18.06
C ALA A 161 -9.80 3.59 -18.86
N ASP A 162 -9.17 2.72 -19.69
CA ASP A 162 -9.85 1.99 -20.73
C ASP A 162 -10.50 0.66 -20.27
N ALA A 163 -11.74 0.42 -20.70
CA ALA A 163 -12.52 -0.80 -20.44
C ALA A 163 -11.90 -2.10 -21.06
N ALA A 164 -11.02 -1.98 -22.05
CA ALA A 164 -10.30 -3.12 -22.63
C ALA A 164 -9.20 -3.63 -21.67
N ALA A 165 -8.49 -2.71 -21.02
CA ALA A 165 -7.49 -3.03 -20.01
C ALA A 165 -8.08 -3.71 -18.77
N GLN A 166 -9.31 -3.38 -18.39
CA GLN A 166 -10.01 -4.04 -17.28
C GLN A 166 -10.42 -5.49 -17.59
N ARG A 167 -10.71 -5.83 -18.88
CA ARG A 167 -11.01 -7.23 -19.25
C ARG A 167 -9.76 -8.10 -19.20
N SER A 168 -8.59 -7.55 -19.51
CA SER A 168 -7.33 -8.29 -19.39
C SER A 168 -6.93 -8.55 -17.94
N LEU A 169 -7.31 -7.67 -16.99
CA LEU A 169 -7.13 -7.89 -15.56
C LEU A 169 -7.82 -9.17 -15.05
N ALA A 170 -9.06 -9.41 -15.47
CA ALA A 170 -9.81 -10.60 -15.04
C ALA A 170 -9.16 -11.90 -15.56
N ALA A 171 -8.63 -11.88 -16.79
CA ALA A 171 -7.92 -13.03 -17.35
C ALA A 171 -6.55 -13.27 -16.68
N ALA A 172 -5.83 -12.21 -16.30
CA ALA A 172 -4.55 -12.31 -15.62
C ALA A 172 -4.69 -12.74 -14.14
N ALA A 173 -5.85 -12.48 -13.52
CA ALA A 173 -6.14 -12.92 -12.15
C ALA A 173 -6.16 -14.46 -12.01
N GLU A 174 -6.37 -15.19 -13.12
CA GLU A 174 -6.38 -16.65 -13.15
C GLU A 174 -4.97 -17.26 -13.30
N ASN A 175 -3.96 -16.48 -13.75
CA ASN A 175 -2.60 -16.94 -14.01
C ASN A 175 -1.57 -16.09 -13.25
N ASP A 176 -1.17 -16.56 -12.08
CA ASP A 176 -0.15 -15.90 -11.24
C ASP A 176 1.29 -16.25 -11.63
N THR A 177 1.49 -17.16 -12.60
CA THR A 177 2.82 -17.70 -12.94
C THR A 177 3.12 -17.54 -14.43
N VAL A 178 4.40 -17.29 -14.73
CA VAL A 178 4.99 -17.18 -16.06
C VAL A 178 5.91 -18.38 -16.27
N ALA A 179 5.57 -19.26 -17.21
CA ALA A 179 6.37 -20.44 -17.49
C ALA A 179 7.69 -20.05 -18.19
N LEU A 180 8.79 -20.66 -17.77
CA LEU A 180 10.09 -20.47 -18.43
C LEU A 180 10.24 -21.42 -19.63
N PRO A 181 10.83 -20.95 -20.75
CA PRO A 181 11.27 -21.84 -21.82
C PRO A 181 12.26 -22.89 -21.31
N ARG A 182 12.13 -24.12 -21.78
CA ARG A 182 12.99 -25.25 -21.32
C ARG A 182 14.49 -25.00 -21.49
N SER A 183 14.89 -24.23 -22.51
CA SER A 183 16.30 -23.83 -22.72
C SER A 183 16.79 -22.97 -21.58
N LEU A 184 16.01 -21.92 -21.24
CA LEU A 184 16.32 -20.98 -20.19
C LEU A 184 16.28 -21.62 -18.79
N SER A 185 15.28 -22.48 -18.50
CA SER A 185 15.25 -23.23 -17.24
C SER A 185 16.54 -24.05 -17.05
N ARG A 186 17.01 -24.76 -18.10
CA ARG A 186 18.27 -25.52 -18.04
C ARG A 186 19.51 -24.65 -17.86
N GLU A 187 19.54 -23.50 -18.49
CA GLU A 187 20.63 -22.53 -18.37
C GLU A 187 20.72 -21.97 -16.94
N LEU A 188 19.61 -21.54 -16.36
CA LEU A 188 19.56 -21.03 -14.99
C LEU A 188 20.01 -22.08 -13.97
N VAL A 189 19.55 -23.33 -14.13
CA VAL A 189 19.97 -24.44 -13.26
C VAL A 189 21.47 -24.76 -13.45
N ALA A 190 21.98 -24.79 -14.69
CA ALA A 190 23.37 -25.06 -14.97
C ALA A 190 24.30 -23.95 -14.44
N ALA A 191 23.85 -22.71 -14.44
CA ALA A 191 24.53 -21.55 -13.84
C ALA A 191 24.45 -21.49 -12.31
N GLY A 192 23.63 -22.35 -11.67
CA GLY A 192 23.36 -22.30 -10.23
C GLY A 192 22.49 -21.09 -9.80
N ALA A 193 21.83 -20.43 -10.75
CA ALA A 193 20.98 -19.27 -10.52
C ALA A 193 19.54 -19.64 -10.09
N ALA A 194 19.17 -20.92 -10.28
CA ALA A 194 17.89 -21.48 -9.85
C ALA A 194 18.02 -22.96 -9.48
N GLU A 195 17.22 -23.40 -8.51
CA GLU A 195 17.01 -24.83 -8.26
C GLU A 195 16.14 -25.43 -9.37
N PRO A 196 16.28 -26.75 -9.67
CA PRO A 196 15.52 -27.40 -10.74
C PRO A 196 13.99 -27.22 -10.62
N ASP A 197 13.45 -27.32 -9.41
CA ASP A 197 12.03 -27.18 -9.15
C ASP A 197 11.57 -25.72 -9.30
N GLN A 198 12.36 -24.74 -8.86
CA GLN A 198 12.09 -23.31 -9.09
C GLN A 198 12.04 -22.99 -10.59
N ALA A 199 13.01 -23.49 -11.36
CA ALA A 199 13.06 -23.27 -12.80
C ALA A 199 11.91 -23.99 -13.55
N ALA A 200 11.39 -25.09 -13.01
CA ALA A 200 10.23 -25.81 -13.57
C ALA A 200 8.91 -25.09 -13.28
N ASP A 201 8.76 -24.51 -12.08
CA ASP A 201 7.58 -23.73 -11.68
C ASP A 201 7.52 -22.35 -12.36
N GLY A 202 8.65 -21.83 -12.80
CA GLY A 202 8.75 -20.53 -13.48
C GLY A 202 8.73 -19.32 -12.54
N LEU A 203 8.33 -18.18 -13.09
CA LEU A 203 8.24 -16.92 -12.34
C LEU A 203 6.80 -16.73 -11.81
N ALA A 204 6.70 -16.22 -10.60
CA ALA A 204 5.44 -15.77 -10.01
C ALA A 204 5.55 -14.29 -9.62
N ARG A 205 4.43 -13.61 -9.50
CA ARG A 205 4.43 -12.28 -8.91
C ARG A 205 5.05 -12.31 -7.52
N LEU A 206 5.87 -11.30 -7.23
CA LEU A 206 6.45 -11.19 -5.89
C LEU A 206 5.33 -11.10 -4.84
N PRO A 207 5.47 -11.79 -3.70
CA PRO A 207 4.47 -11.71 -2.65
C PRO A 207 4.33 -10.28 -2.13
N ILE A 208 3.10 -9.86 -1.90
CA ILE A 208 2.78 -8.52 -1.40
C ILE A 208 2.80 -8.55 0.13
N PRO A 209 3.73 -7.85 0.79
CA PRO A 209 3.64 -7.63 2.23
C PRO A 209 2.43 -6.76 2.55
N VAL A 210 1.67 -7.13 3.57
CA VAL A 210 0.51 -6.37 4.01
C VAL A 210 0.69 -5.94 5.46
N ALA A 211 0.82 -4.65 5.65
CA ALA A 211 0.83 -4.03 6.97
C ALA A 211 -0.58 -4.04 7.57
N ALA A 212 -0.75 -4.67 8.72
CA ALA A 212 -2.02 -4.74 9.42
C ALA A 212 -1.88 -4.24 10.86
N SER A 213 -2.71 -3.29 11.31
CA SER A 213 -2.70 -2.84 12.69
C SER A 213 -3.39 -3.85 13.60
N GLY A 214 -2.60 -4.49 14.46
CA GLY A 214 -3.08 -5.51 15.38
C GLY A 214 -3.40 -6.85 14.70
N PRO A 215 -3.66 -7.91 15.51
CA PRO A 215 -3.97 -9.23 14.98
C PRO A 215 -5.36 -9.25 14.36
N VAL A 216 -5.51 -9.99 13.26
CA VAL A 216 -6.85 -10.29 12.71
C VAL A 216 -7.62 -11.12 13.75
N PRO A 217 -8.75 -10.64 14.25
CA PRO A 217 -9.54 -11.36 15.23
C PRO A 217 -9.92 -12.76 14.73
N ARG A 218 -9.76 -13.79 15.57
CA ARG A 218 -10.02 -15.18 15.18
C ARG A 218 -11.41 -15.38 14.58
N LYS A 219 -12.42 -14.67 15.13
CA LYS A 219 -13.80 -14.75 14.63
C LYS A 219 -13.97 -14.13 13.24
N LEU A 220 -13.18 -13.09 12.91
CA LEU A 220 -13.22 -12.48 11.58
C LEU A 220 -12.59 -13.37 10.51
N ARG A 221 -11.70 -14.30 10.86
CA ARG A 221 -11.15 -15.27 9.90
C ARG A 221 -12.23 -16.21 9.31
N GLN A 222 -13.40 -16.29 9.95
CA GLN A 222 -14.54 -17.07 9.47
C GLN A 222 -15.52 -16.23 8.65
N VAL A 223 -15.37 -14.89 8.62
CA VAL A 223 -16.19 -14.02 7.79
C VAL A 223 -15.63 -14.04 6.37
N LYS A 224 -16.53 -14.24 5.41
CA LYS A 224 -16.15 -14.19 4.00
C LYS A 224 -15.64 -12.78 3.66
N THR A 225 -14.46 -12.70 3.09
CA THR A 225 -13.83 -11.49 2.57
C THR A 225 -13.65 -11.63 1.07
N GLN A 226 -13.67 -10.50 0.36
CA GLN A 226 -13.33 -10.41 -1.06
C GLN A 226 -11.86 -10.04 -1.26
N LEU A 227 -11.13 -9.79 -0.17
CA LEU A 227 -9.70 -9.54 -0.25
C LEU A 227 -8.98 -10.78 -0.79
N PRO A 228 -8.01 -10.61 -1.70
CA PRO A 228 -7.18 -11.71 -2.14
C PRO A 228 -6.43 -12.30 -0.93
N THR A 229 -6.36 -13.62 -0.86
CA THR A 229 -5.69 -14.36 0.24
C THR A 229 -4.41 -15.05 -0.22
N THR A 230 -4.23 -15.23 -1.52
CA THR A 230 -3.03 -15.80 -2.12
C THR A 230 -1.98 -14.73 -2.37
N GLY A 231 -0.71 -15.08 -2.24
CA GLY A 231 0.41 -14.15 -2.48
C GLY A 231 0.61 -13.06 -1.42
N LEU A 232 -0.25 -12.96 -0.39
CA LEU A 232 -0.11 -11.96 0.68
C LEU A 232 0.74 -12.47 1.84
N ARG A 233 1.60 -11.58 2.37
CA ARG A 233 2.37 -11.79 3.61
C ARG A 233 1.94 -10.75 4.63
N VAL A 234 0.93 -11.09 5.44
CA VAL A 234 0.38 -10.17 6.45
C VAL A 234 1.27 -10.14 7.67
N TYR A 235 1.73 -8.96 8.06
CA TYR A 235 2.49 -8.73 9.28
C TYR A 235 1.81 -7.67 10.16
N GLN A 236 2.07 -7.72 11.46
CA GLN A 236 1.56 -6.73 12.39
C GLN A 236 2.38 -5.44 12.30
N SER A 237 1.72 -4.32 12.04
CA SER A 237 2.32 -2.99 11.97
C SER A 237 1.73 -2.03 12.99
N ALA A 238 2.35 -0.87 13.12
CA ALA A 238 1.68 0.29 13.73
C ALA A 238 0.48 0.73 12.88
N ALA A 239 -0.48 1.40 13.51
CA ALA A 239 -1.55 2.09 12.80
C ALA A 239 -0.98 3.26 11.99
N ALA A 240 -1.41 3.41 10.75
CA ALA A 240 -1.07 4.58 9.94
C ALA A 240 -1.80 5.82 10.47
N PRO A 241 -1.13 6.97 10.60
CA PRO A 241 -1.81 8.21 11.01
C PRO A 241 -2.95 8.58 10.06
N MET A 242 -4.03 9.16 10.59
CA MET A 242 -5.10 9.74 9.78
C MET A 242 -4.64 11.02 9.07
N ASP A 243 -3.85 11.80 9.80
CA ASP A 243 -3.18 13.00 9.33
C ASP A 243 -1.69 12.81 9.60
N GLY A 244 -0.85 13.05 8.63
CA GLY A 244 0.60 12.89 8.79
C GLY A 244 1.35 13.90 7.95
N ALA A 245 2.61 14.15 8.30
CA ALA A 245 3.50 14.88 7.42
C ALA A 245 3.59 14.11 6.10
N ALA A 246 3.30 14.79 5.00
CA ALA A 246 3.52 14.25 3.67
C ALA A 246 4.99 13.83 3.55
N THR A 247 5.23 12.67 3.00
CA THR A 247 6.57 12.21 2.63
C THR A 247 6.66 12.35 1.11
N ASP A 248 7.71 12.96 0.63
CA ASP A 248 7.95 13.04 -0.80
C ASP A 248 8.15 11.62 -1.36
N LEU A 249 7.35 11.25 -2.32
CA LEU A 249 7.52 10.01 -3.05
C LEU A 249 8.62 10.21 -4.10
N VAL A 250 9.55 9.26 -4.15
CA VAL A 250 10.66 9.28 -5.10
C VAL A 250 10.80 7.92 -5.76
N PRO A 251 11.28 7.83 -7.01
CA PRO A 251 11.55 6.55 -7.66
C PRO A 251 12.45 5.64 -6.80
N GLY A 252 12.07 4.37 -6.67
CA GLY A 252 12.70 3.40 -5.78
C GLY A 252 12.34 3.56 -4.30
N GLY A 253 11.60 4.60 -3.92
CA GLY A 253 11.17 4.88 -2.56
C GLY A 253 10.06 3.96 -2.06
N ASN A 254 9.84 3.96 -0.75
CA ASN A 254 8.79 3.18 -0.12
C ASN A 254 7.39 3.67 -0.51
N LEU A 255 6.50 2.73 -0.75
CA LEU A 255 5.09 3.01 -1.04
C LEU A 255 4.20 2.00 -0.35
N ALA A 256 3.02 2.45 0.09
CA ALA A 256 1.96 1.54 0.48
C ALA A 256 0.62 2.00 -0.09
N ALA A 257 -0.20 1.01 -0.47
CA ALA A 257 -1.57 1.19 -0.93
C ALA A 257 -2.53 0.68 0.14
N SER A 258 -3.25 1.57 0.82
CA SER A 258 -4.13 1.18 1.91
C SER A 258 -5.57 0.94 1.45
N LEU A 259 -6.14 -0.18 1.89
CA LEU A 259 -7.56 -0.48 1.81
C LEU A 259 -8.32 0.10 3.00
N ALA A 260 -7.59 0.30 4.11
CA ALA A 260 -8.04 1.04 5.28
C ALA A 260 -6.83 1.66 5.99
N TYR A 261 -7.00 2.84 6.61
CA TYR A 261 -5.98 3.48 7.43
C TYR A 261 -6.61 4.20 8.64
N GLY A 262 -5.77 4.58 9.60
CA GLY A 262 -6.17 5.03 10.92
C GLY A 262 -6.01 3.90 11.95
N ASP A 263 -6.86 3.82 12.97
CA ASP A 263 -6.77 2.78 14.02
C ASP A 263 -6.77 1.36 13.44
N LEU A 264 -7.61 1.10 12.43
CA LEU A 264 -7.46 -0.03 11.53
C LEU A 264 -6.62 0.41 10.34
N THR A 265 -5.45 -0.20 10.18
CA THR A 265 -4.63 -0.10 8.98
C THR A 265 -4.58 -1.46 8.32
N TYR A 266 -4.79 -1.48 6.99
CA TYR A 266 -4.62 -2.65 6.15
C TYR A 266 -4.10 -2.18 4.79
N ALA A 267 -2.82 -2.38 4.53
CA ALA A 267 -2.14 -1.75 3.39
C ALA A 267 -1.11 -2.68 2.74
N ALA A 268 -1.16 -2.79 1.42
CA ALA A 268 -0.16 -3.44 0.60
C ALA A 268 1.11 -2.60 0.55
N VAL A 269 2.28 -3.21 0.67
CA VAL A 269 3.59 -2.55 0.68
C VAL A 269 4.34 -2.87 -0.61
N GLY A 270 4.86 -1.84 -1.26
CA GLY A 270 5.62 -1.90 -2.51
C GLY A 270 6.66 -0.79 -2.61
N THR A 271 6.93 -0.41 -3.84
CA THR A 271 7.95 0.57 -4.22
C THR A 271 7.43 1.48 -5.33
N VAL A 272 7.80 2.75 -5.31
CA VAL A 272 7.51 3.74 -6.36
C VAL A 272 8.36 3.41 -7.59
N THR A 273 7.73 3.31 -8.76
CA THR A 273 8.44 3.13 -10.03
C THR A 273 8.84 4.48 -10.64
N ALA A 274 7.87 5.36 -10.79
CA ALA A 274 8.08 6.69 -11.37
C ALA A 274 7.16 7.72 -10.72
N VAL A 275 7.59 8.97 -10.74
CA VAL A 275 6.81 10.15 -10.35
C VAL A 275 6.83 11.11 -11.53
N CYS A 276 5.66 11.40 -12.08
CA CYS A 276 5.44 12.20 -13.28
C CYS A 276 4.57 13.42 -12.91
N GLY A 277 5.17 14.48 -12.38
CA GLY A 277 4.42 15.56 -11.77
C GLY A 277 3.71 15.10 -10.50
N GLU A 278 2.38 15.12 -10.49
CA GLU A 278 1.56 14.62 -9.39
C GLU A 278 1.20 13.13 -9.56
N GLU A 279 1.42 12.54 -10.74
CA GLU A 279 1.10 11.15 -11.04
C GLU A 279 2.22 10.20 -10.60
N VAL A 280 1.84 9.05 -10.06
CA VAL A 280 2.74 8.02 -9.51
C VAL A 280 2.43 6.67 -10.13
N LEU A 281 3.47 6.00 -10.64
CA LEU A 281 3.43 4.60 -11.05
C LEU A 281 4.15 3.73 -10.03
N ALA A 282 3.58 2.55 -9.75
CA ALA A 282 4.11 1.67 -8.71
C ALA A 282 3.78 0.18 -8.93
N PHE A 283 4.38 -0.69 -8.14
CA PHE A 283 4.17 -2.13 -8.01
C PHE A 283 4.57 -2.97 -9.23
N GLY A 284 4.38 -2.50 -10.45
CA GLY A 284 4.61 -3.30 -11.66
C GLY A 284 3.63 -4.47 -11.87
N HIS A 285 2.63 -4.61 -11.02
CA HIS A 285 1.55 -5.59 -11.09
C HIS A 285 0.35 -5.11 -10.25
N PRO A 286 -0.87 -5.65 -10.45
CA PRO A 286 -2.03 -5.30 -9.63
C PRO A 286 -1.90 -5.80 -8.18
N ILE A 287 -2.62 -5.16 -7.26
CA ILE A 287 -2.68 -5.50 -5.84
C ILE A 287 -3.91 -6.36 -5.55
N ILE A 288 -5.09 -5.89 -5.94
CA ILE A 288 -6.38 -6.53 -5.67
C ILE A 288 -7.19 -6.82 -6.94
N TYR A 289 -6.64 -6.53 -8.12
CA TYR A 289 -7.34 -6.61 -9.42
C TYR A 289 -8.62 -5.76 -9.47
N GLY A 290 -8.61 -4.64 -8.78
CA GLY A 290 -9.75 -3.77 -8.62
C GLY A 290 -10.08 -2.89 -9.83
N GLY A 291 -9.18 -2.80 -10.81
CA GLY A 291 -9.30 -1.87 -11.92
C GLY A 291 -9.37 -0.44 -11.41
N GLN A 292 -10.40 0.30 -11.83
CA GLN A 292 -10.68 1.60 -11.22
C GLN A 292 -11.13 1.43 -9.77
N ASN A 293 -10.38 1.99 -8.85
CA ASN A 293 -10.62 1.89 -7.42
C ASN A 293 -10.24 3.20 -6.72
N THR A 294 -10.21 3.19 -5.39
CA THR A 294 -9.66 4.28 -4.60
C THR A 294 -8.98 3.68 -3.38
N LEU A 295 -7.65 3.63 -3.40
CA LEU A 295 -6.84 3.21 -2.26
C LEU A 295 -6.05 4.41 -1.74
N GLY A 296 -5.66 4.38 -0.47
CA GLY A 296 -4.82 5.44 0.10
C GLY A 296 -3.37 5.24 -0.32
N MET A 297 -2.72 6.28 -0.77
CA MET A 297 -1.30 6.28 -1.10
C MET A 297 -0.49 6.82 0.07
N HIS A 298 0.49 6.05 0.54
CA HIS A 298 1.32 6.38 1.69
C HIS A 298 2.79 6.17 1.36
N GLY A 299 3.66 7.03 1.90
CA GLY A 299 5.06 6.70 2.07
C GLY A 299 5.29 5.85 3.32
N GLY A 300 6.54 5.61 3.67
CA GLY A 300 6.84 4.88 4.89
C GLY A 300 8.33 4.70 5.17
N ASN A 301 8.61 4.15 6.34
CA ASN A 301 9.95 3.85 6.80
C ASN A 301 10.11 2.33 6.95
N THR A 302 10.96 1.72 6.12
CA THR A 302 11.30 0.30 6.19
C THR A 302 12.12 0.03 7.44
N LEU A 303 11.60 -0.83 8.31
CA LEU A 303 12.28 -1.24 9.55
C LEU A 303 13.34 -2.30 9.27
N LEU A 304 12.93 -3.32 8.53
CA LEU A 304 13.77 -4.45 8.14
C LEU A 304 13.14 -5.22 6.98
N ILE A 305 13.92 -6.08 6.35
CA ILE A 305 13.42 -7.17 5.53
C ILE A 305 13.34 -8.40 6.42
N GLN A 306 12.13 -8.91 6.63
CA GLN A 306 11.88 -10.09 7.46
C GLN A 306 12.24 -11.35 6.68
N PRO A 307 13.17 -12.18 7.16
CA PRO A 307 13.43 -13.49 6.57
C PRO A 307 12.18 -14.39 6.63
N ASP A 308 11.94 -15.14 5.59
CA ASP A 308 10.91 -16.18 5.52
C ASP A 308 11.57 -17.51 5.08
N PRO A 309 11.85 -18.44 6.02
CA PRO A 309 12.51 -19.70 5.70
C PRO A 309 11.67 -20.63 4.79
N LEU A 310 10.37 -20.36 4.65
CA LEU A 310 9.43 -21.16 3.85
C LEU A 310 8.98 -20.45 2.57
N GLY A 311 9.55 -19.29 2.29
CA GLY A 311 9.15 -18.46 1.15
C GLY A 311 10.16 -17.38 0.84
N ILE A 312 9.66 -16.31 0.20
CA ILE A 312 10.46 -15.12 -0.14
C ILE A 312 10.45 -14.16 1.06
N PRO A 313 11.60 -13.61 1.48
CA PRO A 313 11.68 -12.56 2.49
C PRO A 313 10.75 -11.39 2.14
N PHE A 314 10.35 -10.57 3.10
CA PHE A 314 9.42 -9.48 2.83
C PHE A 314 9.70 -8.22 3.66
N LYS A 315 9.36 -7.08 3.07
CA LYS A 315 9.55 -5.74 3.65
C LYS A 315 8.56 -5.50 4.79
N VAL A 316 9.08 -5.12 5.96
CA VAL A 316 8.32 -4.65 7.12
C VAL A 316 8.49 -3.14 7.23
N MET A 317 7.40 -2.39 7.17
CA MET A 317 7.40 -0.93 7.07
C MET A 317 6.36 -0.30 8.01
N ASN A 318 6.71 0.83 8.61
CA ASN A 318 5.76 1.75 9.22
C ASN A 318 5.30 2.77 8.19
N LEU A 319 4.00 2.92 8.04
CA LEU A 319 3.39 3.84 7.10
C LEU A 319 3.34 5.27 7.66
N THR A 320 3.48 6.25 6.77
CA THR A 320 3.11 7.66 7.06
C THR A 320 1.60 7.88 6.93
N GLY A 321 1.13 9.10 7.17
CA GLY A 321 -0.21 9.49 6.74
C GLY A 321 -0.37 9.44 5.22
N PRO A 322 -1.60 9.52 4.69
CA PRO A 322 -1.83 9.48 3.26
C PRO A 322 -1.24 10.72 2.57
N VAL A 323 -0.57 10.50 1.45
CA VAL A 323 0.03 11.53 0.59
C VAL A 323 -0.76 11.76 -0.70
N GLY A 324 -1.72 10.87 -1.01
CA GLY A 324 -2.53 10.89 -2.22
C GLY A 324 -3.48 9.71 -2.28
N ALA A 325 -4.06 9.48 -3.45
CA ALA A 325 -4.91 8.33 -3.76
C ALA A 325 -4.34 7.53 -4.92
N MET A 326 -4.48 6.20 -4.86
CA MET A 326 -4.37 5.33 -6.02
C MET A 326 -5.76 5.14 -6.60
N ASP A 327 -5.90 5.30 -7.90
CA ASP A 327 -7.19 5.37 -8.59
C ASP A 327 -7.39 4.29 -9.65
N ASN A 328 -6.29 3.68 -10.11
CA ASN A 328 -6.37 2.64 -11.13
C ASN A 328 -5.28 1.58 -10.95
N GLU A 329 -5.63 0.33 -11.14
CA GLU A 329 -4.67 -0.77 -11.24
C GLU A 329 -4.98 -1.62 -12.48
N LEU A 330 -3.93 -1.86 -13.25
CA LEU A 330 -3.93 -2.71 -14.44
C LEU A 330 -2.88 -3.81 -14.27
N ILE A 331 -2.78 -4.72 -15.25
CA ILE A 331 -1.81 -5.82 -15.21
C ILE A 331 -0.38 -5.30 -15.06
N ALA A 332 -0.06 -4.18 -15.72
CA ALA A 332 1.26 -3.59 -15.74
C ALA A 332 1.63 -2.79 -14.47
N GLY A 333 0.70 -2.57 -13.55
CA GLY A 333 1.00 -1.84 -12.32
C GLY A 333 -0.16 -1.04 -11.75
N VAL A 334 0.16 -0.09 -10.89
CA VAL A 334 -0.80 0.74 -10.17
C VAL A 334 -0.48 2.21 -10.42
N HIS A 335 -1.51 2.98 -10.71
CA HIS A 335 -1.47 4.43 -10.88
C HIS A 335 -2.09 5.14 -9.67
N GLY A 336 -1.59 6.33 -9.36
CA GLY A 336 -2.17 7.19 -8.32
C GLY A 336 -1.73 8.65 -8.47
N VAL A 337 -2.41 9.55 -7.76
CA VAL A 337 -2.20 10.99 -7.81
C VAL A 337 -1.88 11.53 -6.42
N VAL A 338 -0.75 12.24 -6.30
CA VAL A 338 -0.31 12.95 -5.08
C VAL A 338 -1.27 14.10 -4.79
N GLY A 339 -1.58 14.31 -3.51
CA GLY A 339 -2.48 15.38 -3.07
C GLY A 339 -3.98 15.05 -3.21
N GLU A 340 -4.35 14.03 -3.98
CA GLU A 340 -5.75 13.60 -4.05
C GLU A 340 -6.19 12.93 -2.74
N THR A 341 -7.39 13.27 -2.28
CA THR A 341 -7.96 12.64 -1.08
C THR A 341 -8.66 11.35 -1.46
N PRO A 342 -8.23 10.18 -0.96
CA PRO A 342 -8.86 8.92 -1.29
C PRO A 342 -10.31 8.90 -0.80
N ARG A 343 -11.23 8.47 -1.67
CA ARG A 343 -12.67 8.38 -1.36
C ARG A 343 -12.93 7.13 -0.51
N GLY A 344 -13.69 7.27 0.57
CA GLY A 344 -13.97 6.14 1.46
C GLY A 344 -14.94 6.48 2.57
N THR A 345 -15.25 5.45 3.37
CA THR A 345 -16.15 5.55 4.52
C THR A 345 -15.35 5.76 5.80
N THR A 346 -15.61 6.86 6.51
CA THR A 346 -15.06 7.09 7.84
C THR A 346 -15.87 6.34 8.88
N ILE A 347 -15.18 5.56 9.71
CA ILE A 347 -15.75 4.87 10.87
C ILE A 347 -15.17 5.49 12.13
N THR A 348 -16.04 5.87 13.04
CA THR A 348 -15.66 6.30 14.39
C THR A 348 -16.37 5.40 15.38
N SER A 349 -15.61 4.81 16.30
CA SER A 349 -16.12 4.04 17.42
C SER A 349 -15.85 4.77 18.74
N TYR A 350 -16.77 4.66 19.67
CA TYR A 350 -16.55 4.97 21.08
C TYR A 350 -16.79 3.69 21.88
N VAL A 351 -15.78 3.25 22.60
CA VAL A 351 -15.80 2.03 23.41
C VAL A 351 -15.55 2.43 24.86
N GLU A 352 -16.39 1.93 25.77
CA GLU A 352 -16.26 2.16 27.20
C GLU A 352 -16.48 0.85 27.97
N ALA A 353 -15.60 0.54 28.90
CA ALA A 353 -15.70 -0.61 29.81
C ALA A 353 -14.85 -0.40 31.05
N SER A 354 -15.41 -0.75 32.22
CA SER A 354 -14.68 -0.77 33.51
C SER A 354 -13.92 0.52 33.81
N GLY A 355 -14.54 1.69 33.53
CA GLY A 355 -13.95 3.00 33.79
C GLY A 355 -12.89 3.46 32.79
N ARG A 356 -12.66 2.69 31.73
CA ARG A 356 -11.80 3.05 30.61
C ARG A 356 -12.62 3.33 29.38
N SER A 357 -12.20 4.29 28.58
CA SER A 357 -12.85 4.61 27.32
C SER A 357 -11.84 4.93 26.22
N ARG A 358 -12.25 4.75 24.97
CA ARG A 358 -11.49 5.09 23.78
C ARG A 358 -12.41 5.54 22.65
N THR A 359 -12.00 6.56 21.95
CA THR A 359 -12.52 6.89 20.62
C THR A 359 -11.50 6.47 19.58
N GLY A 360 -11.91 5.63 18.65
CA GLY A 360 -11.09 5.20 17.50
C GLY A 360 -11.66 5.74 16.20
N THR A 361 -10.79 5.98 15.22
CA THR A 361 -11.20 6.42 13.89
C THR A 361 -10.38 5.71 12.81
N SER A 362 -11.08 5.25 11.76
CA SER A 362 -10.47 4.68 10.56
C SER A 362 -11.20 5.15 9.32
N ARG A 363 -10.48 5.22 8.20
CA ARG A 363 -11.06 5.42 6.88
C ARG A 363 -10.94 4.13 6.09
N ILE A 364 -12.07 3.59 5.66
CA ILE A 364 -12.16 2.37 4.85
C ILE A 364 -12.41 2.77 3.41
N LEU A 365 -11.52 2.35 2.53
CA LEU A 365 -11.49 2.71 1.11
C LEU A 365 -12.06 1.57 0.26
N TYR A 366 -11.70 0.32 0.57
CA TYR A 366 -12.20 -0.84 -0.17
C TYR A 366 -13.62 -1.19 0.25
N GLN A 367 -14.58 -0.64 -0.49
CA GLN A 367 -16.02 -0.74 -0.19
C GLN A 367 -16.57 -2.18 -0.19
N PRO A 368 -16.13 -3.11 -1.07
CA PRO A 368 -16.64 -4.49 -1.04
C PRO A 368 -16.49 -5.18 0.32
N ASP A 369 -15.43 -4.84 1.07
CA ASP A 369 -15.18 -5.41 2.41
C ASP A 369 -15.47 -4.44 3.56
N LEU A 370 -16.23 -3.37 3.31
CA LEU A 370 -16.61 -2.41 4.34
C LEU A 370 -17.17 -3.05 5.63
N PRO A 371 -18.12 -4.03 5.57
CA PRO A 371 -18.63 -4.66 6.80
C PRO A 371 -17.55 -5.44 7.56
N TYR A 372 -16.66 -6.12 6.85
CA TYR A 372 -15.54 -6.88 7.42
C TYR A 372 -14.55 -5.94 8.12
N LEU A 373 -14.07 -4.92 7.42
CA LEU A 373 -13.11 -3.96 7.93
C LEU A 373 -13.69 -3.11 9.07
N ALA A 374 -14.98 -2.74 9.00
CA ALA A 374 -15.69 -2.06 10.08
C ALA A 374 -15.76 -2.90 11.36
N SER A 375 -16.02 -4.19 11.21
CA SER A 375 -16.03 -5.14 12.33
C SER A 375 -14.63 -5.27 12.94
N TRP A 376 -13.60 -5.33 12.11
CA TRP A 376 -12.22 -5.41 12.59
C TRP A 376 -11.80 -4.15 13.34
N HIS A 377 -12.12 -2.95 12.80
CA HIS A 377 -11.92 -1.68 13.51
C HIS A 377 -12.54 -1.71 14.93
N LEU A 378 -13.78 -2.17 15.06
CA LEU A 378 -14.44 -2.27 16.35
C LEU A 378 -13.73 -3.24 17.30
N TYR A 379 -13.32 -4.40 16.82
CA TYR A 379 -12.58 -5.36 17.65
C TYR A 379 -11.25 -4.80 18.15
N LEU A 380 -10.52 -4.06 17.32
CA LEU A 380 -9.27 -3.43 17.74
C LEU A 380 -9.48 -2.43 18.88
N ASP A 381 -10.55 -1.62 18.82
CA ASP A 381 -10.85 -0.66 19.87
C ASP A 381 -11.35 -1.32 21.14
N GLN A 382 -12.13 -2.42 21.00
CA GLN A 382 -12.52 -3.22 22.17
C GLN A 382 -11.30 -3.83 22.87
N ASP A 383 -10.38 -4.43 22.14
CA ASP A 383 -9.18 -5.06 22.69
C ASP A 383 -8.33 -4.03 23.46
N ARG A 384 -8.22 -2.81 22.94
CA ARG A 384 -7.47 -1.72 23.59
C ARG A 384 -8.12 -1.23 24.89
N VAL A 385 -9.47 -1.30 25.01
CA VAL A 385 -10.20 -0.90 26.22
C VAL A 385 -10.28 -2.05 27.23
N LEU A 386 -10.60 -3.26 26.76
CA LEU A 386 -10.79 -4.42 27.65
C LEU A 386 -9.44 -5.00 28.13
N GLN A 387 -8.43 -5.02 27.25
CA GLN A 387 -7.09 -5.59 27.50
C GLN A 387 -7.11 -7.04 28.02
N ALA A 388 -8.24 -7.68 27.97
CA ALA A 388 -8.44 -9.06 28.42
C ALA A 388 -9.69 -9.68 27.79
N TRP A 389 -9.68 -11.00 27.73
CA TRP A 389 -10.87 -11.79 27.38
C TRP A 389 -11.63 -12.03 28.68
N THR A 390 -12.80 -11.40 28.81
CA THR A 390 -13.59 -11.46 30.03
C THR A 390 -15.02 -11.90 29.77
N LYS A 391 -15.59 -12.56 30.79
CA LYS A 391 -17.03 -12.78 30.85
C LYS A 391 -17.75 -11.44 31.02
N GLY A 392 -18.90 -11.27 30.43
CA GLY A 392 -19.65 -10.04 30.60
C GLY A 392 -20.78 -9.84 29.60
N THR A 393 -21.43 -8.71 29.72
CA THR A 393 -22.44 -8.25 28.78
C THR A 393 -22.02 -6.95 28.14
N GLY A 394 -22.42 -6.76 26.91
CA GLY A 394 -22.15 -5.55 26.14
C GLY A 394 -23.39 -5.06 25.40
N ALA A 395 -23.44 -3.77 25.13
CA ALA A 395 -24.40 -3.16 24.21
C ALA A 395 -23.67 -2.42 23.11
N VAL A 396 -24.12 -2.60 21.89
CA VAL A 396 -23.58 -1.93 20.69
C VAL A 396 -24.66 -1.11 20.05
N SER A 397 -24.37 0.15 19.75
CA SER A 397 -25.22 1.00 18.92
C SER A 397 -24.49 1.35 17.62
N TRP A 398 -25.06 0.94 16.50
CA TRP A 398 -24.58 1.26 15.16
C TRP A 398 -25.38 2.43 14.61
N THR A 399 -24.74 3.42 14.06
CA THR A 399 -25.37 4.47 13.27
C THR A 399 -24.66 4.58 11.93
N VAL A 400 -25.39 4.31 10.86
CA VAL A 400 -24.91 4.48 9.49
C VAL A 400 -25.58 5.73 8.92
N LYS A 401 -24.77 6.61 8.36
CA LYS A 401 -25.22 7.82 7.64
C LYS A 401 -24.65 7.77 6.23
N GLY A 402 -25.42 8.18 5.27
CA GLY A 402 -25.01 8.21 3.88
C GLY A 402 -25.98 8.98 3.01
N THR A 403 -25.75 8.92 1.70
CA THR A 403 -26.59 9.52 0.67
C THR A 403 -27.03 8.39 -0.26
N ARG A 404 -28.31 8.33 -0.61
CA ARG A 404 -28.85 7.39 -1.60
C ARG A 404 -28.44 7.82 -3.01
N GLU A 405 -28.65 6.98 -3.99
CA GLU A 405 -28.41 7.27 -5.40
C GLU A 405 -29.21 8.49 -5.90
N ASP A 406 -30.40 8.73 -5.35
CA ASP A 406 -31.24 9.89 -5.64
C ASP A 406 -30.77 11.20 -4.97
N GLY A 407 -29.63 11.17 -4.27
CA GLY A 407 -29.07 12.32 -3.56
C GLY A 407 -29.68 12.55 -2.16
N THR A 408 -30.68 11.76 -1.74
CA THR A 408 -31.31 11.96 -0.42
C THR A 408 -30.46 11.41 0.73
N PRO A 409 -30.24 12.16 1.81
CA PRO A 409 -29.51 11.66 2.97
C PRO A 409 -30.32 10.59 3.69
N PHE A 410 -29.64 9.60 4.27
CA PHE A 410 -30.25 8.63 5.14
C PHE A 410 -29.49 8.48 6.45
N ARG A 411 -30.21 8.03 7.46
CA ARG A 411 -29.66 7.61 8.75
C ARG A 411 -30.35 6.33 9.19
N TYR A 412 -29.54 5.32 9.52
CA TYR A 412 -30.01 4.06 10.10
C TYR A 412 -29.32 3.85 11.43
N THR A 413 -30.09 3.45 12.47
CA THR A 413 -29.54 3.11 13.79
C THR A 413 -30.04 1.73 14.22
N ARG A 414 -29.10 0.91 14.66
CA ARG A 414 -29.38 -0.41 15.24
C ARG A 414 -28.72 -0.52 16.61
N ARG A 415 -29.39 -1.20 17.54
CA ARG A 415 -28.88 -1.48 18.87
C ARG A 415 -28.95 -2.97 19.15
N ASP A 416 -27.83 -3.54 19.60
CA ASP A 416 -27.71 -4.95 19.92
C ASP A 416 -27.13 -5.12 21.33
N ARG A 417 -27.50 -6.22 21.99
CA ARG A 417 -26.95 -6.62 23.28
C ARG A 417 -26.29 -7.98 23.13
N TYR A 418 -25.15 -8.13 23.77
CA TYR A 418 -24.35 -9.35 23.72
C TYR A 418 -24.03 -9.81 25.13
N ALA A 419 -23.93 -11.14 25.30
CA ALA A 419 -23.38 -11.75 26.48
C ALA A 419 -22.25 -12.70 26.08
N SER A 420 -21.14 -12.67 26.79
CA SER A 420 -20.04 -13.60 26.63
C SER A 420 -19.87 -14.41 27.90
N GLN A 421 -19.72 -15.71 27.73
CA GLN A 421 -19.40 -16.64 28.81
C GLN A 421 -17.91 -16.92 28.93
N TRP A 422 -17.12 -16.37 28.02
CA TRP A 422 -15.67 -16.55 27.91
C TRP A 422 -14.97 -15.21 28.00
#